data_13c6d2fca81be1d9d63fd9cbfe5abd2f
#
_entry.id   13c6d2fca81be1d9d63fd9cbfe5abd2f
#
_cell.length_a   1.000
_cell.length_b   1.000
_cell.length_c   1.000
_cell.angle_alpha   90.00
_cell.angle_beta   90.00
_cell.angle_gamma   90.00
#
_symmetry.space_group_name_H-M   'P 1'
#
loop_
_entity.id
_entity.type
_entity.pdbx_description
1 polymer ?
#
loop_
_entity_poly.entity_id
_entity_poly.type
_entity_poly.pdbx_seq_one_letter_code
_entity_poly.pdbx_strand_id
1 'polypeptide(L)'
;SNASAVKSIAIGPDSRATVDGGVALGRDSVADVAGGITNKGYNPNTNRTDIYSGLTGNVLTSTTGAVSIGNGTTVTRQLTGLAAGTKDTDAVNVAQLKSVNLAFAGNVNTGNVNIANSTLGLKGDNTYITTAASGQNLTISGKTQNIDVTNGQASANATGMADSKNVADAINKAISANAYHWKLAADRDPSA
;
A
#
# COMPACT_ATOMS: atom_id res chain seq x y z
N SER A 1 -22.92 29.31 -27.13
CA SER A 1 -23.31 28.13 -26.31
C SER A 1 -24.38 27.32 -27.05
N ASN A 2 -24.34 26.02 -26.89
CA ASN A 2 -25.28 25.08 -27.50
C ASN A 2 -25.68 23.98 -26.52
N ALA A 3 -26.91 24.01 -26.02
CA ALA A 3 -27.52 22.94 -25.24
C ALA A 3 -28.48 22.17 -26.17
N SER A 4 -27.96 21.12 -26.83
CA SER A 4 -28.71 20.39 -27.88
C SER A 4 -29.46 19.15 -27.38
N ALA A 5 -29.16 18.68 -26.18
CA ALA A 5 -29.80 17.52 -25.59
C ALA A 5 -30.96 17.88 -24.63
N VAL A 6 -31.81 16.93 -24.31
CA VAL A 6 -32.96 17.12 -23.41
C VAL A 6 -32.50 17.53 -22.02
N LYS A 7 -33.12 18.59 -21.47
CA LYS A 7 -32.82 19.13 -20.13
C LYS A 7 -31.33 19.48 -19.91
N SER A 8 -30.61 19.77 -20.97
CA SER A 8 -29.19 20.15 -20.90
C SER A 8 -29.01 21.67 -20.70
N ILE A 9 -27.87 22.06 -20.13
CA ILE A 9 -27.50 23.45 -19.85
C ILE A 9 -26.10 23.72 -20.42
N ALA A 10 -25.93 24.82 -21.19
CA ALA A 10 -24.65 25.28 -21.67
C ALA A 10 -24.51 26.79 -21.40
N ILE A 11 -23.52 27.17 -20.59
CA ILE A 11 -23.26 28.54 -20.15
C ILE A 11 -21.83 28.94 -20.55
N GLY A 12 -21.69 29.98 -21.35
CA GLY A 12 -20.41 30.52 -21.80
C GLY A 12 -20.20 30.38 -23.31
N PRO A 13 -19.35 31.24 -23.93
CA PRO A 13 -19.02 31.14 -25.33
C PRO A 13 -18.55 29.74 -25.71
N ASP A 14 -18.98 29.21 -26.82
CA ASP A 14 -18.58 27.92 -27.39
C ASP A 14 -18.79 26.69 -26.47
N SER A 15 -19.55 26.87 -25.37
CA SER A 15 -19.95 25.76 -24.51
C SER A 15 -20.98 24.86 -25.21
N ARG A 16 -20.90 23.55 -25.01
CA ARG A 16 -21.79 22.53 -25.60
C ARG A 16 -22.20 21.49 -24.58
N ALA A 17 -23.50 21.21 -24.51
CA ALA A 17 -24.04 20.10 -23.75
C ALA A 17 -24.83 19.18 -24.72
N THR A 18 -24.31 18.00 -24.97
CA THR A 18 -24.73 17.08 -26.04
C THR A 18 -25.38 15.81 -25.53
N VAL A 19 -25.48 15.66 -24.20
CA VAL A 19 -26.13 14.51 -23.53
C VAL A 19 -27.26 14.97 -22.63
N ASP A 20 -28.27 14.13 -22.46
CA ASP A 20 -29.45 14.43 -21.64
C ASP A 20 -29.05 14.75 -20.19
N GLY A 21 -29.54 15.87 -19.68
CA GLY A 21 -29.22 16.38 -18.36
C GLY A 21 -27.75 16.86 -18.20
N GLY A 22 -26.99 16.94 -19.27
CA GLY A 22 -25.61 17.43 -19.24
C GLY A 22 -25.52 18.92 -18.95
N VAL A 23 -24.51 19.35 -18.20
CA VAL A 23 -24.29 20.75 -17.83
C VAL A 23 -22.88 21.17 -18.21
N ALA A 24 -22.74 22.09 -19.17
CA ALA A 24 -21.44 22.66 -19.59
C ALA A 24 -21.30 24.09 -19.02
N LEU A 25 -20.31 24.30 -18.16
CA LEU A 25 -20.09 25.58 -17.47
C LEU A 25 -18.74 26.20 -17.90
N GLY A 26 -18.84 27.37 -18.51
CA GLY A 26 -17.71 28.16 -18.94
C GLY A 26 -17.38 28.01 -20.42
N ARG A 27 -16.62 28.97 -20.95
CA ARG A 27 -16.18 29.00 -22.34
C ARG A 27 -15.52 27.67 -22.75
N ASP A 28 -15.84 27.18 -23.93
CA ASP A 28 -15.30 25.94 -24.53
C ASP A 28 -15.56 24.66 -23.70
N SER A 29 -16.40 24.69 -22.69
CA SER A 29 -16.76 23.49 -21.90
C SER A 29 -17.64 22.56 -22.72
N VAL A 30 -17.41 21.24 -22.59
CA VAL A 30 -18.16 20.21 -23.31
C VAL A 30 -18.69 19.16 -22.32
N ALA A 31 -20.01 19.06 -22.21
CA ALA A 31 -20.72 18.03 -21.42
C ALA A 31 -21.24 16.96 -22.40
N ASP A 32 -20.46 15.89 -22.59
CA ASP A 32 -20.70 14.79 -23.52
C ASP A 32 -20.71 13.41 -22.86
N VAL A 33 -20.58 13.36 -21.54
CA VAL A 33 -20.63 12.13 -20.75
C VAL A 33 -22.05 11.90 -20.25
N ALA A 34 -22.72 10.88 -20.78
CA ALA A 34 -24.09 10.52 -20.38
C ALA A 34 -24.10 9.86 -18.99
N GLY A 35 -25.27 9.95 -18.30
CA GLY A 35 -25.52 9.21 -17.08
C GLY A 35 -25.78 7.72 -17.33
N GLY A 36 -25.87 6.94 -16.25
CA GLY A 36 -26.19 5.52 -16.29
C GLY A 36 -25.11 4.63 -16.90
N ILE A 37 -23.89 5.13 -17.01
CA ILE A 37 -22.77 4.41 -17.62
C ILE A 37 -22.17 3.47 -16.57
N THR A 38 -22.24 2.16 -16.79
CA THR A 38 -21.54 1.15 -15.99
C THR A 38 -20.04 1.20 -16.26
N ASN A 39 -19.21 0.83 -15.30
CA ASN A 39 -17.73 0.76 -15.39
C ASN A 39 -17.04 2.14 -15.52
N LYS A 40 -17.46 3.12 -14.76
CA LYS A 40 -17.00 4.51 -14.97
C LYS A 40 -16.23 5.14 -13.81
N GLY A 41 -16.16 4.50 -12.65
CA GLY A 41 -15.25 4.93 -11.61
C GLY A 41 -13.80 4.49 -11.93
N TYR A 42 -12.81 5.29 -11.54
CA TYR A 42 -11.42 4.84 -11.56
C TYR A 42 -11.22 3.72 -10.53
N ASN A 43 -10.68 2.59 -10.95
CA ASN A 43 -10.34 1.47 -10.08
C ASN A 43 -8.83 1.48 -9.79
N PRO A 44 -8.42 1.83 -8.56
CA PRO A 44 -7.00 1.90 -8.20
C PRO A 44 -6.30 0.53 -8.23
N ASN A 45 -7.04 -0.58 -8.10
CA ASN A 45 -6.45 -1.92 -8.09
C ASN A 45 -6.02 -2.38 -9.49
N THR A 46 -6.72 -1.94 -10.53
CA THR A 46 -6.45 -2.33 -11.91
C THR A 46 -5.89 -1.19 -12.76
N ASN A 47 -5.86 0.03 -12.21
CA ASN A 47 -5.50 1.26 -12.92
C ASN A 47 -6.36 1.50 -14.19
N ARG A 48 -7.63 1.14 -14.12
CA ARG A 48 -8.61 1.22 -15.22
C ARG A 48 -9.91 1.84 -14.75
N THR A 49 -10.80 2.10 -15.71
CA THR A 49 -12.19 2.56 -15.49
C THR A 49 -13.17 1.39 -15.49
N ASP A 50 -12.80 0.26 -14.92
CA ASP A 50 -13.67 -0.88 -14.68
C ASP A 50 -14.38 -0.75 -13.31
N ILE A 51 -15.26 -1.70 -13.01
CA ILE A 51 -16.03 -1.66 -11.76
C ILE A 51 -15.08 -1.78 -10.56
N TYR A 52 -15.12 -0.78 -9.68
CA TYR A 52 -14.46 -0.84 -8.38
C TYR A 52 -15.39 -1.55 -7.38
N SER A 53 -15.01 -2.74 -6.93
CA SER A 53 -15.84 -3.59 -6.07
C SER A 53 -16.20 -3.01 -4.70
N GLY A 54 -15.54 -1.94 -4.27
CA GLY A 54 -15.84 -1.23 -3.03
C GLY A 54 -16.93 -0.15 -3.16
N LEU A 55 -17.39 0.15 -4.39
CA LEU A 55 -18.38 1.18 -4.66
C LEU A 55 -19.63 0.57 -5.31
N THR A 56 -20.83 1.03 -4.90
CA THR A 56 -22.10 0.54 -5.42
C THR A 56 -23.11 1.68 -5.60
N GLY A 57 -24.15 1.46 -6.41
CA GLY A 57 -25.24 2.42 -6.61
C GLY A 57 -24.75 3.76 -7.19
N ASN A 58 -25.31 4.85 -6.70
CA ASN A 58 -25.05 6.21 -7.18
C ASN A 58 -23.63 6.72 -6.87
N VAL A 59 -22.92 6.07 -5.97
CA VAL A 59 -21.49 6.37 -5.68
C VAL A 59 -20.60 5.88 -6.84
N LEU A 60 -20.98 4.76 -7.45
CA LEU A 60 -20.24 4.18 -8.58
C LEU A 60 -20.69 4.75 -9.93
N THR A 61 -21.99 4.96 -10.11
CA THR A 61 -22.59 5.26 -11.42
C THR A 61 -23.47 6.51 -11.34
N SER A 62 -23.21 7.49 -12.20
CA SER A 62 -24.03 8.69 -12.30
C SER A 62 -25.44 8.37 -12.84
N THR A 63 -26.44 9.09 -12.38
CA THR A 63 -27.84 8.90 -12.77
C THR A 63 -28.28 9.82 -13.92
N THR A 64 -27.48 10.83 -14.26
CA THR A 64 -27.76 11.81 -15.33
C THR A 64 -26.45 12.27 -15.99
N GLY A 65 -26.55 13.09 -17.01
CA GLY A 65 -25.40 13.65 -17.72
C GLY A 65 -24.46 14.42 -16.79
N ALA A 66 -23.17 14.41 -17.12
CA ALA A 66 -22.14 15.03 -16.32
C ALA A 66 -22.20 16.55 -16.31
N VAL A 67 -21.69 17.15 -15.22
CA VAL A 67 -21.33 18.58 -15.17
C VAL A 67 -19.88 18.72 -15.64
N SER A 68 -19.66 19.47 -16.71
CA SER A 68 -18.33 19.74 -17.27
C SER A 68 -17.94 21.20 -17.10
N ILE A 69 -16.73 21.43 -16.60
CA ILE A 69 -16.11 22.77 -16.47
C ILE A 69 -14.97 22.96 -17.45
N GLY A 70 -14.82 22.09 -18.45
CA GLY A 70 -13.80 22.09 -19.47
C GLY A 70 -14.16 21.18 -20.63
N ASN A 71 -13.18 20.80 -21.46
CA ASN A 71 -13.36 19.85 -22.56
C ASN A 71 -12.44 18.63 -22.48
N GLY A 72 -11.75 18.46 -21.34
CA GLY A 72 -10.89 17.31 -21.09
C GLY A 72 -9.56 17.29 -21.85
N THR A 73 -9.32 18.24 -22.76
CA THR A 73 -8.11 18.28 -23.59
C THR A 73 -7.38 19.62 -23.54
N THR A 74 -7.98 20.67 -24.07
CA THR A 74 -7.36 22.00 -24.20
C THR A 74 -7.85 22.99 -23.15
N VAL A 75 -9.00 22.73 -22.55
CA VAL A 75 -9.59 23.58 -21.50
C VAL A 75 -9.86 22.76 -20.25
N THR A 76 -9.15 23.08 -19.18
CA THR A 76 -9.37 22.55 -17.82
C THR A 76 -9.50 23.69 -16.83
N ARG A 77 -10.21 23.47 -15.72
CA ARG A 77 -10.41 24.47 -14.67
C ARG A 77 -10.25 23.85 -13.30
N GLN A 78 -9.76 24.63 -12.35
CA GLN A 78 -9.83 24.28 -10.94
C GLN A 78 -11.23 24.64 -10.40
N LEU A 79 -11.74 23.79 -9.53
CA LEU A 79 -12.93 24.08 -8.75
C LEU A 79 -12.45 24.63 -7.39
N THR A 80 -12.53 25.96 -7.21
CA THR A 80 -12.01 26.66 -6.01
C THR A 80 -13.12 26.97 -5.01
N GLY A 81 -12.73 27.19 -3.74
CA GLY A 81 -13.72 27.51 -2.68
C GLY A 81 -14.59 26.31 -2.27
N LEU A 82 -14.15 25.10 -2.55
CA LEU A 82 -14.90 23.88 -2.22
C LEU A 82 -14.73 23.53 -0.74
N ALA A 83 -15.83 23.49 0.01
CA ALA A 83 -15.84 22.97 1.37
C ALA A 83 -15.61 21.44 1.39
N ALA A 84 -15.28 20.90 2.56
CA ALA A 84 -15.13 19.46 2.74
C ALA A 84 -16.48 18.75 2.52
N GLY A 85 -16.46 17.69 1.69
CA GLY A 85 -17.63 16.83 1.48
C GLY A 85 -17.97 16.04 2.75
N THR A 86 -19.26 15.75 2.95
CA THR A 86 -19.77 15.01 4.11
C THR A 86 -20.48 13.71 3.73
N LYS A 87 -20.92 13.58 2.48
CA LYS A 87 -21.58 12.37 1.95
C LYS A 87 -20.68 11.70 0.92
N ASP A 88 -20.86 10.42 0.72
CA ASP A 88 -20.07 9.62 -0.23
C ASP A 88 -20.17 10.12 -1.69
N THR A 89 -21.17 10.90 -2.01
CA THR A 89 -21.38 11.52 -3.34
C THR A 89 -20.88 12.96 -3.44
N ASP A 90 -20.33 13.53 -2.38
CA ASP A 90 -19.81 14.90 -2.39
C ASP A 90 -18.39 14.93 -3.01
N ALA A 91 -18.01 16.06 -3.56
CA ALA A 91 -16.65 16.27 -4.06
C ALA A 91 -15.66 16.39 -2.89
N VAL A 92 -14.47 15.84 -3.09
CA VAL A 92 -13.37 15.89 -2.11
C VAL A 92 -12.45 17.06 -2.41
N ASN A 93 -12.15 17.88 -1.42
CA ASN A 93 -11.15 18.94 -1.55
C ASN A 93 -9.73 18.46 -1.18
N VAL A 94 -8.73 19.29 -1.51
CA VAL A 94 -7.30 18.97 -1.27
C VAL A 94 -6.99 18.79 0.22
N ALA A 95 -7.69 19.50 1.12
CA ALA A 95 -7.48 19.36 2.56
C ALA A 95 -7.90 17.97 3.06
N GLN A 96 -9.03 17.45 2.58
CA GLN A 96 -9.47 16.09 2.89
C GLN A 96 -8.47 15.04 2.37
N LEU A 97 -7.98 15.20 1.14
CA LEU A 97 -6.97 14.28 0.59
C LEU A 97 -5.67 14.32 1.42
N LYS A 98 -5.21 15.49 1.85
CA LYS A 98 -4.03 15.64 2.71
C LYS A 98 -4.22 15.09 4.12
N SER A 99 -5.45 14.89 4.58
CA SER A 99 -5.76 14.35 5.91
C SER A 99 -5.81 12.83 5.97
N VAL A 100 -5.67 12.12 4.84
CA VAL A 100 -5.70 10.66 4.81
C VAL A 100 -4.50 10.08 5.54
N ASN A 101 -4.78 9.32 6.60
CA ASN A 101 -3.77 8.71 7.46
C ASN A 101 -3.92 7.20 7.50
N LEU A 102 -2.79 6.48 7.50
CA LEU A 102 -2.70 5.07 7.84
C LEU A 102 -2.38 4.94 9.34
N ALA A 103 -3.35 4.50 10.12
CA ALA A 103 -3.15 4.20 11.53
C ALA A 103 -2.59 2.77 11.70
N PHE A 104 -1.66 2.59 12.61
CA PHE A 104 -1.11 1.28 12.95
C PHE A 104 -0.84 1.16 14.45
N ALA A 105 -0.80 -0.07 14.96
CA ALA A 105 -0.52 -0.36 16.35
C ALA A 105 0.60 -1.39 16.46
N GLY A 106 1.50 -1.20 17.42
CA GLY A 106 2.48 -2.19 17.85
C GLY A 106 2.04 -2.86 19.16
N ASN A 107 2.87 -3.76 19.70
CA ASN A 107 2.67 -4.33 21.02
C ASN A 107 2.70 -3.26 22.12
N VAL A 108 3.41 -2.19 21.86
CA VAL A 108 3.53 -1.00 22.71
C VAL A 108 3.31 0.21 21.81
N ASN A 109 2.37 1.05 22.15
CA ASN A 109 2.01 2.27 21.41
C ASN A 109 1.29 2.05 20.08
N THR A 110 0.71 3.13 19.59
CA THR A 110 0.10 3.29 18.28
C THR A 110 0.82 4.39 17.52
N GLY A 111 0.69 4.39 16.20
CA GLY A 111 1.23 5.42 15.34
C GLY A 111 0.32 5.70 14.16
N ASN A 112 0.64 6.74 13.42
CA ASN A 112 -0.01 7.03 12.15
C ASN A 112 0.99 7.60 11.14
N VAL A 113 0.70 7.42 9.87
CA VAL A 113 1.43 8.00 8.74
C VAL A 113 0.45 8.69 7.82
N ASN A 114 0.68 9.96 7.54
CA ASN A 114 -0.05 10.66 6.50
C ASN A 114 0.48 10.21 5.13
N ILE A 115 -0.32 9.46 4.39
CA ILE A 115 0.10 8.84 3.13
C ILE A 115 0.31 9.84 1.99
N ALA A 116 -0.15 11.09 2.14
CA ALA A 116 0.03 12.12 1.11
C ALA A 116 1.41 12.78 1.15
N ASN A 117 2.10 12.78 2.31
CA ASN A 117 3.36 13.53 2.49
C ASN A 117 4.41 12.83 3.37
N SER A 118 4.16 11.62 3.82
CA SER A 118 5.05 10.89 4.72
C SER A 118 5.27 9.46 4.24
N THR A 119 6.33 8.84 4.73
CA THR A 119 6.68 7.45 4.40
C THR A 119 6.48 6.56 5.62
N LEU A 120 5.79 5.44 5.46
CA LEU A 120 5.74 4.39 6.48
C LEU A 120 7.10 3.69 6.56
N GLY A 121 7.79 3.87 7.67
CA GLY A 121 9.03 3.17 7.95
C GLY A 121 8.77 1.93 8.83
N LEU A 122 9.07 0.75 8.31
CA LEU A 122 9.14 -0.47 9.11
C LEU A 122 10.61 -0.80 9.35
N LYS A 123 11.03 -0.71 10.62
CA LYS A 123 12.43 -0.95 11.00
C LYS A 123 12.52 -2.15 11.92
N GLY A 124 13.43 -3.05 11.62
CA GLY A 124 13.88 -4.06 12.56
C GLY A 124 14.85 -3.48 13.59
N ASP A 125 15.12 -4.24 14.63
CA ASP A 125 16.08 -3.89 15.69
C ASP A 125 17.56 -4.11 15.27
N ASN A 126 17.80 -4.61 14.06
CA ASN A 126 19.10 -5.03 13.52
C ASN A 126 19.80 -6.15 14.30
N THR A 127 19.21 -6.65 15.37
CA THR A 127 19.70 -7.78 16.15
C THR A 127 19.01 -9.07 15.75
N TYR A 128 17.69 -9.07 15.74
CA TYR A 128 16.87 -10.24 15.42
C TYR A 128 16.15 -10.12 14.08
N ILE A 129 15.77 -8.90 13.72
CA ILE A 129 14.98 -8.62 12.51
C ILE A 129 15.65 -7.52 11.70
N THR A 130 15.77 -7.74 10.40
CA THR A 130 16.15 -6.72 9.40
C THR A 130 15.03 -6.50 8.41
N THR A 131 14.94 -5.29 7.89
CA THR A 131 13.98 -4.94 6.84
C THR A 131 14.71 -4.34 5.65
N ALA A 132 14.27 -4.67 4.44
CA ALA A 132 14.78 -4.13 3.20
C ALA A 132 13.62 -3.75 2.29
N ALA A 133 13.63 -2.54 1.75
CA ALA A 133 12.64 -2.07 0.78
C ALA A 133 13.25 -2.04 -0.62
N SER A 134 12.54 -2.59 -1.61
CA SER A 134 12.94 -2.56 -3.03
C SER A 134 11.71 -2.50 -3.92
N GLY A 135 11.57 -1.44 -4.70
CA GLY A 135 10.39 -1.18 -5.52
C GLY A 135 9.12 -1.10 -4.67
N GLN A 136 8.16 -1.97 -4.93
CA GLN A 136 6.90 -2.06 -4.18
C GLN A 136 6.93 -3.11 -3.05
N ASN A 137 8.09 -3.72 -2.80
CA ASN A 137 8.24 -4.80 -1.85
C ASN A 137 8.95 -4.32 -0.58
N LEU A 138 8.46 -4.76 0.55
CA LEU A 138 9.12 -4.69 1.84
C LEU A 138 9.38 -6.11 2.32
N THR A 139 10.65 -6.47 2.44
CA THR A 139 11.08 -7.76 2.96
C THR A 139 11.43 -7.64 4.43
N ILE A 140 10.88 -8.51 5.25
CA ILE A 140 11.22 -8.65 6.67
C ILE A 140 11.95 -9.98 6.83
N SER A 141 13.18 -9.96 7.33
CA SER A 141 14.02 -11.14 7.47
C SER A 141 14.48 -11.32 8.91
N GLY A 142 14.46 -12.57 9.36
CA GLY A 142 15.12 -12.94 10.60
C GLY A 142 16.65 -12.92 10.41
N LYS A 143 17.36 -12.33 11.36
CA LYS A 143 18.84 -12.32 11.37
C LYS A 143 19.32 -13.51 12.18
N THR A 144 19.73 -14.56 11.47
CA THR A 144 20.26 -15.77 12.12
C THR A 144 21.74 -15.62 12.43
N GLN A 145 22.15 -16.21 13.54
CA GLN A 145 23.55 -16.30 13.99
C GLN A 145 23.93 -17.75 14.18
N ASN A 146 25.19 -18.06 13.88
CA ASN A 146 25.73 -19.39 14.10
C ASN A 146 26.02 -19.61 15.60
N ILE A 147 25.82 -20.84 16.02
CA ILE A 147 26.33 -21.34 17.29
C ILE A 147 27.62 -22.08 16.97
N ASP A 148 28.72 -21.56 17.47
CA ASP A 148 30.04 -22.22 17.35
C ASP A 148 30.22 -23.24 18.45
N VAL A 149 30.86 -24.37 18.13
CA VAL A 149 31.22 -25.39 19.11
C VAL A 149 32.72 -25.64 19.05
N THR A 150 33.39 -25.35 20.15
CA THR A 150 34.85 -25.56 20.31
C THR A 150 35.09 -26.40 21.57
N ASN A 151 35.81 -27.50 21.44
CA ASN A 151 36.09 -28.43 22.54
C ASN A 151 34.83 -28.93 23.27
N GLY A 152 33.74 -29.16 22.53
CA GLY A 152 32.44 -29.57 23.06
C GLY A 152 31.65 -28.49 23.77
N GLN A 153 32.12 -27.26 23.79
CA GLN A 153 31.40 -26.11 24.38
C GLN A 153 30.81 -25.24 23.27
N ALA A 154 29.51 -24.90 23.43
CA ALA A 154 28.80 -24.01 22.52
C ALA A 154 29.01 -22.53 22.91
N SER A 155 29.24 -21.69 21.93
CA SER A 155 29.33 -20.24 22.09
C SER A 155 28.63 -19.54 20.91
N ALA A 156 28.19 -18.31 21.11
CA ALA A 156 27.64 -17.46 20.07
C ALA A 156 28.48 -16.19 19.96
N ASN A 157 28.89 -15.86 18.74
CA ASN A 157 29.75 -14.69 18.49
C ASN A 157 28.98 -13.36 18.54
N ALA A 158 27.64 -13.41 18.42
CA ALA A 158 26.77 -12.24 18.51
C ALA A 158 25.36 -12.65 18.96
N THR A 159 24.61 -11.68 19.48
CA THR A 159 23.19 -11.85 19.78
C THR A 159 22.40 -11.94 18.48
N GLY A 160 21.50 -12.91 18.37
CA GLY A 160 20.66 -13.13 17.20
C GLY A 160 19.73 -14.33 17.38
N MET A 161 19.00 -14.69 16.35
CA MET A 161 18.17 -15.89 16.32
C MET A 161 19.01 -17.09 15.86
N ALA A 162 18.81 -18.25 16.47
CA ALA A 162 19.27 -19.52 15.91
C ALA A 162 18.12 -20.19 15.18
N ASP A 163 18.32 -20.58 13.92
CA ASP A 163 17.38 -21.43 13.22
C ASP A 163 17.59 -22.92 13.56
N SER A 164 16.68 -23.77 13.11
CA SER A 164 16.75 -25.22 13.39
C SER A 164 18.05 -25.86 12.87
N LYS A 165 18.58 -25.34 11.76
CA LYS A 165 19.83 -25.84 11.20
C LYS A 165 21.04 -25.46 12.05
N ASN A 166 21.10 -24.21 12.52
CA ASN A 166 22.17 -23.75 13.42
C ASN A 166 22.21 -24.57 14.72
N VAL A 167 21.02 -24.85 15.28
CA VAL A 167 20.91 -25.67 16.51
C VAL A 167 21.31 -27.11 16.26
N ALA A 168 20.83 -27.74 15.18
CA ALA A 168 21.16 -29.10 14.83
C ALA A 168 22.66 -29.29 14.56
N ASP A 169 23.27 -28.38 13.81
CA ASP A 169 24.70 -28.39 13.51
C ASP A 169 25.55 -28.26 14.80
N ALA A 170 25.14 -27.36 15.70
CA ALA A 170 25.83 -27.19 16.99
C ALA A 170 25.74 -28.46 17.89
N ILE A 171 24.57 -29.08 17.97
CA ILE A 171 24.36 -30.33 18.70
C ILE A 171 25.23 -31.44 18.12
N ASN A 172 25.22 -31.63 16.79
CA ASN A 172 26.01 -32.66 16.12
C ASN A 172 27.53 -32.46 16.33
N LYS A 173 28.01 -31.22 16.27
CA LYS A 173 29.40 -30.89 16.59
C LYS A 173 29.77 -31.21 18.03
N ALA A 174 28.89 -30.89 19.00
CA ALA A 174 29.10 -31.17 20.41
C ALA A 174 29.15 -32.67 20.69
N ILE A 175 28.23 -33.46 20.10
CA ILE A 175 28.22 -34.93 20.22
C ILE A 175 29.48 -35.52 19.63
N SER A 176 29.93 -35.08 18.43
CA SER A 176 31.12 -35.58 17.78
C SER A 176 32.38 -35.29 18.61
N ALA A 177 32.50 -34.10 19.20
CA ALA A 177 33.61 -33.73 20.06
C ALA A 177 33.68 -34.60 21.32
N ASN A 178 32.53 -34.88 21.96
CA ASN A 178 32.47 -35.75 23.13
C ASN A 178 32.76 -37.22 22.80
N ALA A 179 32.28 -37.72 21.67
CA ALA A 179 32.57 -39.09 21.22
C ALA A 179 34.07 -39.31 21.02
N TYR A 180 34.78 -38.25 20.53
CA TYR A 180 36.25 -38.30 20.38
C TYR A 180 36.98 -38.37 21.71
N HIS A 181 36.50 -37.65 22.70
CA HIS A 181 37.04 -37.69 24.09
C HIS A 181 36.85 -39.05 24.76
N TRP A 182 35.73 -39.67 24.62
CA TRP A 182 35.47 -41.02 25.15
C TRP A 182 36.36 -42.05 24.49
N LYS A 183 36.59 -41.96 23.20
CA LYS A 183 37.45 -42.86 22.44
C LYS A 183 38.92 -42.76 22.88
N LEU A 184 39.42 -41.55 23.11
CA LEU A 184 40.77 -41.32 23.66
C LEU A 184 40.95 -41.79 25.07
N ALA A 185 39.89 -41.72 25.92
CA ALA A 185 39.95 -42.25 27.27
C ALA A 185 39.98 -43.77 27.35
N ALA A 186 39.22 -44.45 26.46
CA ALA A 186 39.24 -45.90 26.30
C ALA A 186 40.61 -46.46 25.81
N ASP A 187 41.25 -45.75 24.87
CA ASP A 187 42.56 -46.11 24.37
C ASP A 187 43.73 -45.92 25.39
N ARG A 188 43.43 -45.27 26.53
CA ARG A 188 44.43 -45.08 27.59
C ARG A 188 44.28 -46.03 28.77
N ASP A 189 43.45 -47.05 28.65
CA ASP A 189 43.35 -48.08 29.71
C ASP A 189 44.65 -48.92 29.74
N PRO A 190 45.47 -48.78 30.77
CA PRO A 190 46.73 -49.49 30.87
C PRO A 190 46.58 -50.99 31.15
N SER A 191 45.37 -51.50 31.26
CA SER A 191 45.02 -52.88 31.46
C SER A 191 44.52 -53.65 30.23
N ALA A 192 44.54 -53.00 29.07
CA ALA A 192 44.21 -53.63 27.79
C ALA A 192 45.42 -54.24 27.12
#